data_f7ed8a11792a2241635d58b87fefb884
#
_entry.id   f7ed8a11792a2241635d58b87fefb884
#
_cell.length_a   1.000
_cell.length_b   1.000
_cell.length_c   1.000
_cell.angle_alpha   90.00
_cell.angle_beta   90.00
_cell.angle_gamma   90.00
#
_symmetry.space_group_name_H-M   'P 1'
#
loop_
_entity.id
_entity.type
_entity.pdbx_description
1 polymer ?
#
loop_
_entity_poly.entity_id
_entity_poly.type
_entity_poly.pdbx_seq_one_letter_code
_entity_poly.pdbx_strand_id
1 'polypeptide(L)'
;MSTSIKIPHARTKTGALRASLCAAALALVSPSVMLAVDGWATQGGGVTGGAGGSTVTVTTLAAFTSAVTGTTAKIINVSGTINLGSSDFDIGSNKTIIGVGANSGFIGDLRAKSQTNLILQNLNFTNPSGVGDADGLTFQKTTRYFVTHCTFKQCTDGEFDQTHACDYGTVSWCKFYYSSDTGHDFVNLIGHSDSNSSEDTGHLRITMHHNWYSTLCKERMPRVRFGHVHVYNNYYGASGNNYCVGIGNNCQVLLQNCYFDSQTNPWKNYSASGSQGLIHWSGNTYVNTTEPTWAANSSVFTPPYSYTLAASSGIKSTVTNSSTGAGAH
;
A
#
# COMPACT_ATOMS: atom_id res chain seq x y z
N MET A 1 -52.19 61.20 -63.59
CA MET A 1 -52.63 60.06 -62.73
C MET A 1 -51.60 58.97 -62.86
N SER A 2 -50.72 58.82 -61.91
CA SER A 2 -49.65 57.81 -61.96
C SER A 2 -49.91 56.79 -60.84
N THR A 3 -50.18 55.59 -61.20
CA THR A 3 -50.48 54.46 -60.31
C THR A 3 -49.20 53.70 -60.06
N SER A 4 -48.76 53.75 -58.80
CA SER A 4 -47.53 53.03 -58.34
C SER A 4 -47.90 51.65 -57.83
N ILE A 5 -47.35 50.61 -58.41
CA ILE A 5 -47.50 49.22 -58.01
C ILE A 5 -46.44 48.87 -56.97
N LYS A 6 -46.86 48.43 -55.76
CA LYS A 6 -46.01 47.91 -54.73
C LYS A 6 -45.81 46.39 -54.90
N ILE A 7 -44.56 45.97 -55.01
CA ILE A 7 -44.14 44.56 -55.00
C ILE A 7 -43.85 44.13 -53.55
N PRO A 8 -44.37 43.01 -53.04
CA PRO A 8 -44.02 42.54 -51.70
C PRO A 8 -42.67 41.77 -51.67
N HIS A 9 -41.79 42.16 -50.78
CA HIS A 9 -40.52 41.41 -50.50
C HIS A 9 -40.81 40.18 -49.68
N ALA A 10 -40.47 39.02 -50.25
CA ALA A 10 -40.45 37.76 -49.55
C ALA A 10 -39.21 37.72 -48.61
N ARG A 11 -39.44 37.54 -47.31
CA ARG A 11 -38.34 37.27 -46.28
C ARG A 11 -37.99 35.79 -46.32
N THR A 12 -36.84 35.45 -46.81
CA THR A 12 -36.18 34.15 -46.63
C THR A 12 -35.64 34.04 -45.21
N LYS A 13 -36.20 33.11 -44.41
CA LYS A 13 -35.63 32.71 -43.13
C LYS A 13 -34.51 31.69 -43.37
N THR A 14 -33.25 32.08 -43.27
CA THR A 14 -32.10 31.18 -43.19
C THR A 14 -31.99 30.68 -41.75
N GLY A 15 -32.46 29.45 -41.49
CA GLY A 15 -32.21 28.72 -40.25
C GLY A 15 -30.80 28.19 -40.24
N ALA A 16 -29.94 28.81 -39.42
CA ALA A 16 -28.60 28.27 -39.15
C ALA A 16 -28.69 27.07 -38.21
N LEU A 17 -28.48 25.88 -38.75
CA LEU A 17 -28.30 24.65 -37.99
C LEU A 17 -26.96 24.76 -37.24
N ARG A 18 -26.98 25.02 -35.94
CA ARG A 18 -25.79 24.88 -35.09
C ARG A 18 -25.55 23.39 -34.80
N ALA A 19 -24.65 22.79 -35.53
CA ALA A 19 -24.10 21.50 -35.17
C ALA A 19 -23.20 21.66 -33.92
N SER A 20 -23.68 21.17 -32.77
CA SER A 20 -22.88 21.09 -31.54
C SER A 20 -21.93 19.93 -31.71
N LEU A 21 -20.66 20.20 -32.05
CA LEU A 21 -19.57 19.20 -31.93
C LEU A 21 -19.31 18.97 -30.45
N CYS A 22 -19.82 17.89 -29.88
CA CYS A 22 -19.27 17.33 -28.65
C CYS A 22 -17.89 16.75 -28.98
N ALA A 23 -16.84 17.51 -28.72
CA ALA A 23 -15.50 17.00 -28.71
C ALA A 23 -15.37 16.08 -27.47
N ALA A 24 -15.48 14.76 -27.66
CA ALA A 24 -15.07 13.80 -26.66
C ALA A 24 -13.56 13.96 -26.52
N ALA A 25 -13.12 14.57 -25.42
CA ALA A 25 -11.72 14.58 -25.03
C ALA A 25 -11.31 13.12 -24.73
N LEU A 26 -10.64 12.50 -25.68
CA LEU A 26 -9.96 11.23 -25.48
C LEU A 26 -8.77 11.52 -24.54
N ALA A 27 -8.96 11.33 -23.22
CA ALA A 27 -7.86 11.38 -22.29
C ALA A 27 -6.88 10.27 -22.68
N LEU A 28 -5.72 10.65 -23.20
CA LEU A 28 -4.61 9.75 -23.40
C LEU A 28 -4.18 9.29 -22.00
N VAL A 29 -4.67 8.12 -21.58
CA VAL A 29 -4.17 7.44 -20.38
C VAL A 29 -2.77 6.98 -20.74
N SER A 30 -1.75 7.67 -20.24
CA SER A 30 -0.37 7.20 -20.33
C SER A 30 -0.31 5.79 -19.74
N PRO A 31 0.38 4.84 -20.38
CA PRO A 31 0.51 3.50 -19.83
C PRO A 31 1.18 3.61 -18.45
N SER A 32 0.52 3.07 -17.43
CA SER A 32 1.09 3.00 -16.10
C SER A 32 2.35 2.14 -16.14
N VAL A 33 3.49 2.74 -15.82
CA VAL A 33 4.77 2.00 -15.78
C VAL A 33 4.71 1.04 -14.60
N MET A 34 4.84 -0.25 -14.91
CA MET A 34 5.02 -1.29 -13.89
C MET A 34 6.40 -1.14 -13.26
N LEU A 35 6.45 -0.97 -11.94
CA LEU A 35 7.71 -0.92 -11.20
C LEU A 35 8.31 -2.32 -11.07
N ALA A 36 9.63 -2.38 -11.01
CA ALA A 36 10.34 -3.66 -10.85
C ALA A 36 10.04 -4.25 -9.46
N VAL A 37 9.64 -5.52 -9.45
CA VAL A 37 9.44 -6.30 -8.21
C VAL A 37 10.78 -6.59 -7.56
N ASP A 38 10.87 -6.43 -6.26
CA ASP A 38 12.07 -6.65 -5.46
C ASP A 38 11.77 -7.39 -4.13
N GLY A 39 12.80 -7.54 -3.30
CA GLY A 39 12.65 -8.12 -1.98
C GLY A 39 12.16 -9.58 -2.00
N TRP A 40 11.45 -9.98 -0.95
CA TRP A 40 10.86 -11.31 -0.85
C TRP A 40 9.84 -11.62 -1.96
N ALA A 41 9.22 -10.60 -2.58
CA ALA A 41 8.30 -10.79 -3.70
C ALA A 41 8.97 -11.37 -4.96
N THR A 42 10.30 -11.38 -5.04
CA THR A 42 11.05 -12.06 -6.11
C THR A 42 11.22 -13.56 -5.88
N GLN A 43 10.91 -14.05 -4.68
CA GLN A 43 11.10 -15.42 -4.24
C GLN A 43 9.81 -16.26 -4.39
N GLY A 44 9.88 -17.54 -4.13
CA GLY A 44 8.71 -18.43 -4.22
C GLY A 44 8.06 -18.52 -5.61
N GLY A 45 8.84 -18.30 -6.66
CA GLY A 45 8.36 -18.21 -8.04
C GLY A 45 8.11 -16.79 -8.54
N GLY A 46 8.33 -15.78 -7.68
CA GLY A 46 8.19 -14.36 -8.01
C GLY A 46 6.76 -13.87 -8.20
N VAL A 47 6.60 -12.57 -8.30
CA VAL A 47 5.31 -11.90 -8.51
C VAL A 47 5.26 -11.34 -9.93
N THR A 48 4.19 -11.65 -10.65
CA THR A 48 3.91 -11.15 -12.00
C THR A 48 2.54 -10.44 -12.09
N GLY A 49 1.73 -10.57 -11.04
CA GLY A 49 0.39 -9.98 -10.97
C GLY A 49 -0.51 -10.42 -12.13
N GLY A 50 -1.09 -9.46 -12.82
CA GLY A 50 -1.96 -9.66 -13.98
C GLY A 50 -1.22 -9.74 -15.31
N ALA A 51 0.12 -9.92 -15.34
CA ALA A 51 0.88 -9.97 -16.58
C ALA A 51 0.35 -11.04 -17.55
N GLY A 52 0.27 -10.70 -18.83
CA GLY A 52 -0.29 -11.55 -19.87
C GLY A 52 -1.84 -11.55 -19.93
N GLY A 53 -2.51 -10.94 -18.97
CA GLY A 53 -3.96 -10.75 -18.98
C GLY A 53 -4.41 -9.47 -19.69
N SER A 54 -5.72 -9.32 -19.83
CA SER A 54 -6.31 -8.10 -20.40
C SER A 54 -6.16 -6.91 -19.44
N THR A 55 -6.04 -5.71 -20.01
CA THR A 55 -6.08 -4.45 -19.25
C THR A 55 -7.47 -3.85 -19.32
N VAL A 56 -8.00 -3.43 -18.18
CA VAL A 56 -9.28 -2.73 -18.07
C VAL A 56 -9.14 -1.50 -17.17
N THR A 57 -9.91 -0.45 -17.47
CA THR A 57 -10.04 0.73 -16.59
C THR A 57 -11.40 0.71 -15.92
N VAL A 58 -11.41 0.91 -14.59
CA VAL A 58 -12.61 0.87 -13.77
C VAL A 58 -12.76 2.17 -12.96
N THR A 59 -14.00 2.63 -12.83
CA THR A 59 -14.38 3.84 -12.10
C THR A 59 -15.54 3.60 -11.12
N THR A 60 -16.11 2.39 -11.12
CA THR A 60 -17.25 2.02 -10.28
C THR A 60 -17.01 0.71 -9.56
N LEU A 61 -17.70 0.49 -8.45
CA LEU A 61 -17.64 -0.77 -7.70
C LEU A 61 -18.07 -1.96 -8.58
N ALA A 62 -19.12 -1.86 -9.35
CA ALA A 62 -19.59 -2.96 -10.21
C ALA A 62 -18.55 -3.37 -11.26
N ALA A 63 -17.89 -2.40 -11.92
CA ALA A 63 -16.82 -2.66 -12.87
C ALA A 63 -15.59 -3.27 -12.18
N PHE A 64 -15.22 -2.78 -10.99
CA PHE A 64 -14.12 -3.30 -10.20
C PHE A 64 -14.39 -4.75 -9.77
N THR A 65 -15.59 -5.05 -9.22
CA THR A 65 -16.00 -6.41 -8.85
C THR A 65 -15.87 -7.37 -10.02
N SER A 66 -16.39 -7.02 -11.20
CA SER A 66 -16.28 -7.85 -12.40
C SER A 66 -14.82 -8.06 -12.86
N ALA A 67 -13.96 -7.07 -12.65
CA ALA A 67 -12.56 -7.14 -13.06
C ALA A 67 -11.70 -7.98 -12.10
N VAL A 68 -11.95 -7.89 -10.78
CA VAL A 68 -11.04 -8.40 -9.75
C VAL A 68 -11.38 -9.82 -9.28
N THR A 69 -12.62 -10.28 -9.55
CA THR A 69 -13.09 -11.60 -9.12
C THR A 69 -12.37 -12.74 -9.87
N GLY A 70 -12.16 -13.86 -9.17
CA GLY A 70 -11.58 -15.09 -9.71
C GLY A 70 -10.07 -15.00 -9.96
N THR A 71 -9.53 -16.01 -10.67
CA THR A 71 -8.08 -16.21 -10.81
C THR A 71 -7.50 -15.84 -12.18
N THR A 72 -8.33 -15.42 -13.13
CA THR A 72 -7.87 -14.98 -14.46
C THR A 72 -6.97 -13.77 -14.34
N ALA A 73 -5.78 -13.83 -14.95
CA ALA A 73 -4.83 -12.72 -14.95
C ALA A 73 -5.44 -11.44 -15.55
N LYS A 74 -5.28 -10.32 -14.86
CA LYS A 74 -5.84 -9.04 -15.32
C LYS A 74 -5.06 -7.85 -14.76
N ILE A 75 -4.85 -6.83 -15.60
CA ILE A 75 -4.37 -5.52 -15.20
C ILE A 75 -5.56 -4.59 -15.07
N ILE A 76 -5.74 -3.99 -13.90
CA ILE A 76 -6.92 -3.20 -13.54
C ILE A 76 -6.45 -1.77 -13.19
N ASN A 77 -6.72 -0.83 -14.07
CA ASN A 77 -6.49 0.59 -13.83
C ASN A 77 -7.70 1.17 -13.08
N VAL A 78 -7.47 1.61 -11.85
CA VAL A 78 -8.49 2.28 -11.02
C VAL A 78 -8.39 3.78 -11.27
N SER A 79 -9.46 4.41 -11.73
CA SER A 79 -9.52 5.86 -11.95
C SER A 79 -10.53 6.48 -11.01
N GLY A 80 -10.05 7.30 -10.08
CA GLY A 80 -10.84 7.88 -9.00
C GLY A 80 -11.01 6.95 -7.80
N THR A 81 -11.80 7.36 -6.82
CA THR A 81 -12.02 6.64 -5.57
C THR A 81 -13.27 5.77 -5.65
N ILE A 82 -13.13 4.47 -5.32
CA ILE A 82 -14.22 3.50 -5.29
C ILE A 82 -14.57 3.16 -3.84
N ASN A 83 -15.82 3.33 -3.44
CA ASN A 83 -16.32 2.87 -2.16
C ASN A 83 -16.64 1.36 -2.27
N LEU A 84 -16.01 0.55 -1.42
CA LEU A 84 -16.11 -0.91 -1.43
C LEU A 84 -17.39 -1.46 -0.76
N GLY A 85 -18.15 -0.60 -0.08
CA GLY A 85 -19.39 -0.99 0.60
C GLY A 85 -19.24 -1.12 2.11
N SER A 86 -20.00 -2.01 2.72
CA SER A 86 -20.17 -2.12 4.17
C SER A 86 -19.62 -3.42 4.80
N SER A 87 -18.78 -4.15 4.06
CA SER A 87 -18.11 -5.38 4.52
C SER A 87 -16.76 -5.51 3.82
N ASP A 88 -15.96 -6.50 4.22
CA ASP A 88 -14.74 -6.84 3.51
C ASP A 88 -15.00 -7.04 2.03
N PHE A 89 -14.14 -6.51 1.19
CA PHE A 89 -14.23 -6.68 -0.25
C PHE A 89 -13.12 -7.59 -0.75
N ASP A 90 -13.48 -8.84 -1.08
CA ASP A 90 -12.52 -9.86 -1.47
C ASP A 90 -12.06 -9.72 -2.93
N ILE A 91 -10.74 -9.79 -3.15
CA ILE A 91 -10.11 -9.81 -4.48
C ILE A 91 -9.53 -11.20 -4.78
N GLY A 92 -9.46 -11.53 -6.07
CA GLY A 92 -8.90 -12.80 -6.54
C GLY A 92 -7.41 -12.74 -6.89
N SER A 93 -6.83 -13.90 -7.20
CA SER A 93 -5.42 -14.06 -7.57
C SER A 93 -5.08 -13.50 -8.96
N ASN A 94 -3.77 -13.36 -9.24
CA ASN A 94 -3.22 -12.95 -10.53
C ASN A 94 -3.75 -11.58 -10.99
N LYS A 95 -3.68 -10.60 -10.11
CA LYS A 95 -4.13 -9.24 -10.39
C LYS A 95 -3.00 -8.23 -10.26
N THR A 96 -2.97 -7.29 -11.18
CA THR A 96 -2.25 -6.02 -11.02
C THR A 96 -3.29 -4.92 -10.93
N ILE A 97 -3.34 -4.22 -9.81
CA ILE A 97 -4.29 -3.12 -9.54
C ILE A 97 -3.48 -1.83 -9.43
N ILE A 98 -3.72 -0.88 -10.33
CA ILE A 98 -2.93 0.35 -10.45
C ILE A 98 -3.85 1.56 -10.36
N GLY A 99 -3.54 2.49 -9.48
CA GLY A 99 -4.20 3.79 -9.43
C GLY A 99 -3.75 4.69 -10.57
N VAL A 100 -4.71 5.29 -11.28
CA VAL A 100 -4.45 6.27 -12.33
C VAL A 100 -4.57 7.67 -11.75
N GLY A 101 -3.41 8.25 -11.39
CA GLY A 101 -3.32 9.54 -10.71
C GLY A 101 -3.51 9.47 -9.20
N ALA A 102 -3.14 10.55 -8.53
CA ALA A 102 -2.96 10.64 -7.08
C ALA A 102 -4.24 10.43 -6.23
N ASN A 103 -5.42 10.48 -6.83
CA ASN A 103 -6.71 10.34 -6.12
C ASN A 103 -7.38 8.99 -6.32
N SER A 104 -6.70 8.04 -6.96
CA SER A 104 -7.26 6.71 -7.24
C SER A 104 -7.09 5.79 -6.05
N GLY A 105 -8.12 5.01 -5.73
CA GLY A 105 -8.05 4.07 -4.60
C GLY A 105 -9.40 3.68 -4.04
N PHE A 106 -9.44 3.35 -2.76
CA PHE A 106 -10.57 2.68 -2.14
C PHE A 106 -10.98 3.31 -0.80
N ILE A 107 -12.26 3.26 -0.51
CA ILE A 107 -12.84 3.52 0.82
C ILE A 107 -13.47 2.21 1.30
N GLY A 108 -13.08 1.72 2.47
CA GLY A 108 -13.47 0.43 3.04
C GLY A 108 -12.30 -0.55 3.09
N ASP A 109 -12.56 -1.79 3.45
CA ASP A 109 -11.56 -2.85 3.58
C ASP A 109 -11.41 -3.63 2.27
N LEU A 110 -10.23 -3.55 1.63
CA LEU A 110 -9.87 -4.41 0.51
C LEU A 110 -9.15 -5.65 1.05
N ARG A 111 -9.69 -6.84 0.80
CA ARG A 111 -9.14 -8.06 1.35
C ARG A 111 -8.70 -9.07 0.29
N ALA A 112 -7.54 -9.70 0.52
CA ALA A 112 -7.12 -10.90 -0.19
C ALA A 112 -6.98 -12.06 0.81
N LYS A 113 -7.82 -13.07 0.69
CA LYS A 113 -7.81 -14.26 1.54
C LYS A 113 -7.51 -15.51 0.73
N SER A 114 -6.40 -16.20 1.07
CA SER A 114 -5.91 -17.39 0.35
C SER A 114 -5.67 -17.12 -1.15
N GLN A 115 -5.17 -15.94 -1.46
CA GLN A 115 -4.85 -15.50 -2.83
C GLN A 115 -3.36 -15.53 -3.08
N THR A 116 -2.98 -15.35 -4.34
CA THR A 116 -1.57 -15.35 -4.74
C THR A 116 -1.33 -14.45 -5.95
N ASN A 117 -0.09 -13.99 -6.09
CA ASN A 117 0.38 -13.26 -7.26
C ASN A 117 -0.36 -11.93 -7.47
N LEU A 118 -0.19 -11.01 -6.53
CA LEU A 118 -0.86 -9.70 -6.51
C LEU A 118 0.15 -8.56 -6.62
N ILE A 119 -0.15 -7.58 -7.46
CA ILE A 119 0.54 -6.28 -7.49
C ILE A 119 -0.49 -5.18 -7.24
N LEU A 120 -0.23 -4.35 -6.23
CA LEU A 120 -1.00 -3.15 -5.92
C LEU A 120 -0.05 -1.96 -6.00
N GLN A 121 -0.36 -1.00 -6.86
CA GLN A 121 0.53 0.14 -7.12
C GLN A 121 -0.24 1.46 -7.22
N ASN A 122 0.30 2.52 -6.63
CA ASN A 122 -0.20 3.90 -6.76
C ASN A 122 -1.67 4.07 -6.33
N LEU A 123 -2.05 3.45 -5.21
CA LEU A 123 -3.43 3.44 -4.70
C LEU A 123 -3.54 4.12 -3.34
N ASN A 124 -4.67 4.76 -3.10
CA ASN A 124 -5.05 5.26 -1.78
C ASN A 124 -6.00 4.28 -1.08
N PHE A 125 -5.76 4.00 0.18
CA PHE A 125 -6.61 3.20 1.05
C PHE A 125 -7.05 4.02 2.25
N THR A 126 -8.34 3.98 2.57
CA THR A 126 -8.89 4.62 3.76
C THR A 126 -10.12 3.88 4.25
N ASN A 127 -10.25 3.71 5.57
CA ASN A 127 -11.40 3.03 6.19
C ASN A 127 -11.85 3.74 7.47
N PRO A 128 -12.32 5.00 7.36
CA PRO A 128 -12.66 5.80 8.53
C PRO A 128 -13.92 5.33 9.26
N SER A 129 -14.70 4.44 8.65
CA SER A 129 -15.93 3.89 9.23
C SER A 129 -15.73 2.51 9.85
N GLY A 130 -14.53 1.94 9.78
CA GLY A 130 -14.23 0.63 10.36
C GLY A 130 -15.04 -0.51 9.72
N VAL A 131 -15.15 -0.51 8.41
CA VAL A 131 -15.87 -1.55 7.67
C VAL A 131 -15.01 -2.82 7.62
N GLY A 132 -15.62 -4.00 7.68
CA GLY A 132 -14.94 -5.29 7.61
C GLY A 132 -14.02 -5.53 8.80
N ASP A 133 -12.77 -5.96 8.53
CA ASP A 133 -11.72 -6.10 9.54
C ASP A 133 -11.23 -4.74 10.08
N ALA A 134 -11.81 -3.63 9.58
CA ALA A 134 -11.52 -2.24 9.94
C ALA A 134 -10.15 -1.72 9.46
N ASP A 135 -9.45 -2.49 8.64
CA ASP A 135 -8.22 -2.13 7.96
C ASP A 135 -8.48 -1.39 6.63
N GLY A 136 -7.43 -0.84 6.03
CA GLY A 136 -7.46 -0.36 4.66
C GLY A 136 -7.19 -1.47 3.65
N LEU A 137 -6.26 -2.37 4.00
CA LEU A 137 -5.89 -3.56 3.22
C LEU A 137 -5.58 -4.73 4.15
N THR A 138 -6.26 -5.84 3.96
CA THR A 138 -6.08 -7.06 4.76
C THR A 138 -5.63 -8.22 3.89
N PHE A 139 -4.44 -8.78 4.16
CA PHE A 139 -4.00 -10.03 3.55
C PHE A 139 -3.98 -11.16 4.58
N GLN A 140 -4.66 -12.26 4.23
CA GLN A 140 -4.73 -13.49 5.02
C GLN A 140 -4.38 -14.69 4.14
N LYS A 141 -3.37 -15.49 4.50
CA LYS A 141 -2.90 -16.63 3.67
C LYS A 141 -2.54 -16.22 2.24
N THR A 142 -2.21 -14.97 2.02
CA THR A 142 -1.89 -14.43 0.69
C THR A 142 -0.40 -14.54 0.43
N THR A 143 -0.03 -15.08 -0.72
CA THR A 143 1.37 -15.32 -1.05
C THR A 143 1.79 -14.62 -2.34
N ARG A 144 3.07 -14.26 -2.43
CA ARG A 144 3.63 -13.60 -3.61
C ARG A 144 2.86 -12.31 -3.94
N TYR A 145 3.16 -11.26 -3.21
CA TYR A 145 2.54 -9.96 -3.42
C TYR A 145 3.56 -8.82 -3.38
N PHE A 146 3.27 -7.78 -4.14
CA PHE A 146 4.06 -6.55 -4.21
C PHE A 146 3.13 -5.35 -4.09
N VAL A 147 3.27 -4.61 -2.99
CA VAL A 147 2.49 -3.40 -2.71
C VAL A 147 3.45 -2.22 -2.69
N THR A 148 3.26 -1.28 -3.61
CA THR A 148 4.23 -0.21 -3.77
C THR A 148 3.58 1.14 -4.14
N HIS A 149 4.18 2.24 -3.68
CA HIS A 149 3.70 3.61 -3.90
C HIS A 149 2.21 3.77 -3.53
N CYS A 150 1.77 3.10 -2.47
CA CYS A 150 0.42 3.25 -1.96
C CYS A 150 0.39 4.22 -0.77
N THR A 151 -0.73 4.91 -0.61
CA THR A 151 -1.01 5.75 0.55
C THR A 151 -2.11 5.11 1.39
N PHE A 152 -1.82 4.88 2.65
CA PHE A 152 -2.76 4.37 3.63
C PHE A 152 -3.07 5.48 4.63
N LYS A 153 -4.35 5.69 4.93
CA LYS A 153 -4.72 6.75 5.86
C LYS A 153 -6.02 6.48 6.58
N GLN A 154 -6.06 6.82 7.86
CA GLN A 154 -7.29 6.93 8.64
C GLN A 154 -8.15 5.64 8.63
N CYS A 155 -7.54 4.49 8.83
CA CYS A 155 -8.23 3.25 9.11
C CYS A 155 -8.46 3.10 10.63
N THR A 156 -9.47 2.36 11.07
CA THR A 156 -9.86 2.34 12.48
C THR A 156 -9.29 1.17 13.28
N ASP A 157 -8.67 0.18 12.61
CA ASP A 157 -7.83 -0.85 13.24
C ASP A 157 -6.40 -0.77 12.70
N GLY A 158 -6.04 -1.50 11.63
CA GLY A 158 -4.75 -1.44 10.96
C GLY A 158 -4.81 -0.69 9.63
N GLU A 159 -3.69 -0.23 9.12
CA GLU A 159 -3.67 0.33 7.77
C GLU A 159 -3.40 -0.73 6.72
N PHE A 160 -2.50 -1.69 7.02
CA PHE A 160 -2.26 -2.86 6.16
C PHE A 160 -1.75 -4.05 6.97
N ASP A 161 -2.58 -5.05 7.16
CA ASP A 161 -2.29 -6.27 7.91
C ASP A 161 -1.96 -7.48 7.02
N GLN A 162 -0.98 -8.29 7.47
CA GLN A 162 -0.41 -9.43 6.73
C GLN A 162 -0.33 -10.61 7.68
N THR A 163 -1.35 -11.46 7.68
CA THR A 163 -1.58 -12.47 8.72
C THR A 163 -1.84 -13.86 8.15
N HIS A 164 -1.97 -14.87 9.03
CA HIS A 164 -2.35 -16.23 8.63
C HIS A 164 -1.44 -16.81 7.55
N ALA A 165 -0.15 -16.96 7.83
CA ALA A 165 0.81 -17.51 6.89
C ALA A 165 0.92 -16.77 5.53
N CYS A 166 0.69 -15.46 5.50
CA CYS A 166 1.11 -14.64 4.36
C CYS A 166 2.59 -14.85 4.07
N ASP A 167 3.00 -14.81 2.80
CA ASP A 167 4.38 -15.14 2.48
C ASP A 167 4.87 -14.53 1.15
N TYR A 168 6.18 -14.35 1.05
CA TYR A 168 6.84 -13.77 -0.12
C TYR A 168 6.26 -12.42 -0.53
N GLY A 169 6.15 -11.51 0.45
CA GLY A 169 5.63 -10.17 0.26
C GLY A 169 6.71 -9.09 0.23
N THR A 170 6.46 -8.03 -0.52
CA THR A 170 7.20 -6.76 -0.41
C THR A 170 6.24 -5.60 -0.33
N VAL A 171 6.47 -4.71 0.64
CA VAL A 171 5.77 -3.44 0.83
C VAL A 171 6.80 -2.32 0.73
N SER A 172 6.70 -1.48 -0.28
CA SER A 172 7.73 -0.50 -0.54
C SER A 172 7.16 0.85 -1.00
N TRP A 173 7.87 1.92 -0.67
CA TRP A 173 7.48 3.27 -1.10
C TRP A 173 6.04 3.63 -0.72
N CYS A 174 5.52 3.06 0.37
CA CYS A 174 4.19 3.36 0.86
C CYS A 174 4.24 4.45 1.93
N LYS A 175 3.22 5.29 1.97
CA LYS A 175 3.02 6.29 3.00
C LYS A 175 1.87 5.88 3.92
N PHE A 176 2.14 5.89 5.22
CA PHE A 176 1.18 5.58 6.27
C PHE A 176 0.98 6.79 7.16
N TYR A 177 -0.27 7.17 7.44
CA TYR A 177 -0.55 8.27 8.36
C TYR A 177 -2.00 8.34 8.81
N TYR A 178 -2.22 8.94 9.96
CA TYR A 178 -3.53 9.31 10.46
C TYR A 178 -3.69 10.83 10.43
N SER A 179 -4.85 11.33 10.03
CA SER A 179 -5.19 12.75 10.03
C SER A 179 -5.82 13.20 11.33
N SER A 180 -6.38 12.25 12.11
CA SER A 180 -6.90 12.42 13.45
C SER A 180 -6.66 11.16 14.27
N ASP A 181 -6.52 11.31 15.57
CA ASP A 181 -6.37 10.18 16.51
C ASP A 181 -7.65 9.34 16.52
N THR A 182 -7.53 8.05 16.23
CA THR A 182 -8.64 7.08 16.27
C THR A 182 -8.71 6.34 17.60
N GLY A 183 -7.69 6.51 18.44
CA GLY A 183 -7.47 5.68 19.64
C GLY A 183 -6.78 4.35 19.33
N HIS A 184 -6.64 3.98 18.05
CA HIS A 184 -6.00 2.75 17.57
C HIS A 184 -5.17 3.05 16.29
N ASP A 185 -4.22 3.99 16.39
CA ASP A 185 -3.40 4.45 15.27
C ASP A 185 -2.25 3.46 14.99
N PHE A 186 -2.58 2.21 14.65
CA PHE A 186 -1.68 1.09 14.40
C PHE A 186 -1.55 0.83 12.90
N VAL A 187 -0.37 0.41 12.43
CA VAL A 187 -0.08 0.47 10.99
C VAL A 187 -0.05 -0.90 10.33
N ASN A 188 0.93 -1.75 10.69
CA ASN A 188 1.14 -3.03 9.99
C ASN A 188 1.29 -4.18 10.99
N LEU A 189 0.37 -5.13 11.00
CA LEU A 189 0.49 -6.36 11.76
C LEU A 189 1.01 -7.50 10.86
N ILE A 190 2.09 -8.13 11.26
CA ILE A 190 2.63 -9.33 10.63
C ILE A 190 2.55 -10.48 11.63
N GLY A 191 1.59 -11.41 11.37
CA GLY A 191 1.24 -12.47 12.33
C GLY A 191 0.31 -11.98 13.44
N HIS A 192 -0.95 -12.46 13.45
CA HIS A 192 -2.05 -11.87 14.23
C HIS A 192 -2.10 -12.31 15.69
N SER A 193 -1.56 -13.46 16.07
CA SER A 193 -1.68 -13.99 17.44
C SER A 193 -0.42 -14.73 17.89
N ASP A 194 -0.08 -14.59 19.16
CA ASP A 194 1.02 -15.33 19.79
C ASP A 194 0.78 -16.85 19.84
N SER A 195 -0.47 -17.30 19.73
CA SER A 195 -0.86 -18.73 19.68
C SER A 195 -0.80 -19.36 18.29
N ASN A 196 -0.47 -18.60 17.24
CA ASN A 196 -0.55 -19.05 15.85
C ASN A 196 0.75 -19.66 15.29
N SER A 197 1.63 -20.15 16.16
CA SER A 197 2.93 -20.70 15.75
C SER A 197 2.82 -21.83 14.74
N SER A 198 1.81 -22.68 14.84
CA SER A 198 1.62 -23.82 13.92
C SER A 198 1.25 -23.42 12.50
N GLU A 199 0.63 -22.24 12.32
CA GLU A 199 0.26 -21.71 11.02
C GLU A 199 1.36 -20.81 10.45
N ASP A 200 1.94 -19.97 11.29
CA ASP A 200 2.79 -18.85 10.83
C ASP A 200 4.28 -19.22 10.76
N THR A 201 4.75 -20.23 11.52
CA THR A 201 6.17 -20.63 11.49
C THR A 201 6.57 -21.14 10.11
N GLY A 202 7.66 -20.58 9.55
CA GLY A 202 8.16 -20.88 8.21
C GLY A 202 7.50 -20.08 7.09
N HIS A 203 6.58 -19.19 7.45
CA HIS A 203 5.92 -18.20 6.59
C HIS A 203 6.27 -16.77 7.00
N LEU A 204 5.51 -15.78 6.56
CA LEU A 204 5.65 -14.37 6.88
C LEU A 204 7.04 -13.81 6.50
N ARG A 205 7.54 -14.25 5.32
CA ARG A 205 8.75 -13.69 4.71
C ARG A 205 8.39 -12.41 3.97
N ILE A 206 8.70 -11.27 4.57
CA ILE A 206 8.23 -9.97 4.09
C ILE A 206 9.38 -8.97 4.07
N THR A 207 9.45 -8.17 3.02
CA THR A 207 10.34 -7.01 2.89
C THR A 207 9.54 -5.72 3.03
N MET A 208 10.05 -4.79 3.85
CA MET A 208 9.46 -3.46 4.01
C MET A 208 10.55 -2.41 3.82
N HIS A 209 10.49 -1.62 2.74
CA HIS A 209 11.55 -0.64 2.47
C HIS A 209 11.05 0.65 1.84
N HIS A 210 11.79 1.74 2.06
CA HIS A 210 11.48 3.08 1.57
C HIS A 210 10.06 3.55 1.92
N ASN A 211 9.48 3.01 2.99
CA ASN A 211 8.18 3.46 3.48
C ASN A 211 8.34 4.70 4.37
N TRP A 212 7.31 5.51 4.40
CA TRP A 212 7.19 6.68 5.25
C TRP A 212 6.07 6.50 6.27
N TYR A 213 6.44 6.30 7.53
CA TYR A 213 5.54 6.32 8.68
C TYR A 213 5.44 7.76 9.18
N SER A 214 4.32 8.40 8.89
CA SER A 214 4.12 9.83 9.07
C SER A 214 3.19 10.13 10.25
N THR A 215 2.49 11.25 10.21
CA THR A 215 1.67 11.81 11.29
C THR A 215 0.80 10.77 12.00
N LEU A 216 0.84 10.77 13.33
CA LEU A 216 0.02 9.95 14.24
C LEU A 216 0.16 8.42 14.09
N CYS A 217 1.11 7.89 13.33
CA CYS A 217 1.43 6.46 13.42
C CYS A 217 2.02 6.16 14.81
N LYS A 218 1.32 5.39 15.65
CA LYS A 218 1.74 5.16 17.03
C LYS A 218 2.44 3.84 17.26
N GLU A 219 2.02 2.78 16.59
CA GLU A 219 2.51 1.43 16.81
C GLU A 219 2.53 0.59 15.53
N ARG A 220 3.15 -0.59 15.58
CA ARG A 220 3.13 -1.61 14.53
C ARG A 220 3.69 -1.11 13.20
N MET A 221 4.93 -0.63 13.19
CA MET A 221 5.59 -0.12 11.98
C MET A 221 6.82 -0.97 11.53
N PRO A 222 6.75 -2.30 11.38
CA PRO A 222 5.65 -3.23 11.69
C PRO A 222 5.74 -3.86 13.09
N ARG A 223 4.66 -4.54 13.56
CA ARG A 223 4.74 -5.55 14.62
C ARG A 223 4.82 -6.94 14.02
N VAL A 224 5.86 -7.72 14.39
CA VAL A 224 6.19 -9.00 13.76
C VAL A 224 6.07 -10.15 14.77
N ARG A 225 5.44 -11.26 14.36
CA ARG A 225 5.47 -12.58 15.02
C ARG A 225 5.88 -13.64 14.02
N PHE A 226 6.69 -14.61 14.41
CA PHE A 226 7.11 -15.80 13.65
C PHE A 226 7.85 -15.54 12.32
N GLY A 227 7.66 -14.38 11.70
CA GLY A 227 8.14 -14.06 10.36
C GLY A 227 9.64 -13.78 10.27
N HIS A 228 10.17 -13.86 9.05
CA HIS A 228 11.48 -13.35 8.65
C HIS A 228 11.30 -12.04 7.89
N VAL A 229 11.43 -10.92 8.58
CA VAL A 229 11.08 -9.61 8.05
C VAL A 229 12.32 -8.74 7.85
N HIS A 230 12.55 -8.33 6.59
CA HIS A 230 13.63 -7.41 6.23
C HIS A 230 13.09 -5.98 6.15
N VAL A 231 13.56 -5.11 7.02
CA VAL A 231 13.15 -3.71 7.18
C VAL A 231 14.34 -2.82 6.85
N TYR A 232 14.30 -2.08 5.75
CA TYR A 232 15.43 -1.22 5.41
C TYR A 232 15.02 0.08 4.72
N ASN A 233 15.82 1.11 4.90
CA ASN A 233 15.62 2.43 4.30
C ASN A 233 14.21 3.02 4.52
N ASN A 234 13.55 2.72 5.64
CA ASN A 234 12.29 3.34 6.00
C ASN A 234 12.54 4.65 6.79
N TYR A 235 11.61 5.58 6.69
CA TYR A 235 11.56 6.80 7.47
C TYR A 235 10.42 6.75 8.49
N TYR A 236 10.77 6.90 9.76
CA TYR A 236 9.86 6.99 10.89
C TYR A 236 9.85 8.44 11.40
N GLY A 237 8.79 9.19 11.06
CA GLY A 237 8.68 10.61 11.34
C GLY A 237 7.45 11.00 12.17
N ALA A 238 6.70 10.03 12.70
CA ALA A 238 5.55 10.28 13.57
C ALA A 238 6.02 10.58 15.00
N SER A 239 5.91 11.81 15.46
CA SER A 239 6.17 12.14 16.86
C SER A 239 5.08 11.59 17.79
N GLY A 240 5.46 11.23 19.03
CA GLY A 240 4.53 10.73 20.05
C GLY A 240 4.10 9.28 19.85
N ASN A 241 4.88 8.49 19.12
CA ASN A 241 4.66 7.06 18.96
C ASN A 241 4.97 6.28 20.25
N ASN A 242 4.41 5.08 20.38
CA ASN A 242 4.74 4.16 21.46
C ASN A 242 5.95 3.29 21.12
N TYR A 243 6.01 2.80 19.90
CA TYR A 243 7.16 2.10 19.31
C TYR A 243 7.05 2.04 17.78
N CYS A 244 8.17 1.86 17.08
CA CYS A 244 8.16 1.62 15.64
C CYS A 244 8.08 0.11 15.35
N VAL A 245 9.16 -0.64 15.51
CA VAL A 245 9.20 -2.07 15.19
C VAL A 245 8.96 -2.91 16.45
N GLY A 246 7.90 -3.70 16.45
CA GLY A 246 7.57 -4.63 17.54
C GLY A 246 8.14 -6.02 17.28
N ILE A 247 9.00 -6.50 18.16
CA ILE A 247 9.65 -7.81 18.09
C ILE A 247 8.83 -8.80 18.92
N GLY A 248 8.01 -9.61 18.27
CA GLY A 248 7.15 -10.60 18.89
C GLY A 248 7.74 -12.01 18.90
N ASN A 249 6.88 -12.98 19.20
CA ASN A 249 7.28 -14.38 19.39
C ASN A 249 8.00 -14.95 18.17
N ASN A 250 9.18 -15.54 18.38
CA ASN A 250 9.98 -16.32 17.43
C ASN A 250 10.20 -15.66 16.06
N CYS A 251 10.05 -14.34 15.95
CA CYS A 251 10.35 -13.62 14.72
C CYS A 251 11.84 -13.38 14.54
N GLN A 252 12.25 -13.10 13.32
CA GLN A 252 13.59 -12.59 12.99
C GLN A 252 13.43 -11.31 12.16
N VAL A 253 13.96 -10.21 12.68
CA VAL A 253 13.92 -8.91 12.00
C VAL A 253 15.33 -8.47 11.64
N LEU A 254 15.56 -8.21 10.36
CA LEU A 254 16.77 -7.54 9.86
C LEU A 254 16.43 -6.07 9.61
N LEU A 255 16.98 -5.15 10.40
CA LEU A 255 16.68 -3.71 10.38
C LEU A 255 17.92 -2.93 9.93
N GLN A 256 17.86 -2.32 8.73
CA GLN A 256 19.05 -1.69 8.15
C GLN A 256 18.78 -0.30 7.59
N ASN A 257 19.70 0.62 7.81
CA ASN A 257 19.76 1.95 7.20
C ASN A 257 18.42 2.73 7.25
N CYS A 258 17.64 2.56 8.32
CA CYS A 258 16.42 3.33 8.56
C CYS A 258 16.72 4.69 9.18
N TYR A 259 15.80 5.64 9.06
CA TYR A 259 15.88 6.97 9.64
C TYR A 259 14.78 7.15 10.68
N PHE A 260 15.17 7.32 11.94
CA PHE A 260 14.27 7.56 13.08
C PHE A 260 14.36 9.02 13.52
N ASP A 261 13.26 9.76 13.44
CA ASP A 261 13.20 11.17 13.81
C ASP A 261 12.15 11.38 14.91
N SER A 262 12.61 11.76 16.10
CA SER A 262 11.74 12.03 17.27
C SER A 262 10.90 10.82 17.70
N GLN A 263 11.48 9.62 17.60
CA GLN A 263 10.80 8.37 17.94
C GLN A 263 11.07 7.95 19.39
N THR A 264 10.04 7.45 20.07
CA THR A 264 10.16 6.96 21.46
C THR A 264 10.73 5.58 21.41
N ASN A 265 10.51 4.61 20.82
CA ASN A 265 11.12 3.28 20.80
C ASN A 265 11.30 2.82 19.34
N PRO A 266 12.47 3.02 18.71
CA PRO A 266 12.75 2.49 17.36
C PRO A 266 12.41 1.01 17.22
N TRP A 267 12.65 0.20 18.25
CA TRP A 267 12.09 -1.15 18.38
C TRP A 267 11.81 -1.50 19.83
N LYS A 268 10.89 -2.44 20.05
CA LYS A 268 10.46 -2.87 21.39
C LYS A 268 10.15 -4.36 21.43
N ASN A 269 10.53 -5.01 22.52
CA ASN A 269 10.24 -6.42 22.75
C ASN A 269 8.78 -6.65 23.16
N TYR A 270 8.17 -7.58 22.48
CA TYR A 270 6.84 -8.12 22.77
C TYR A 270 6.81 -9.65 22.79
N SER A 271 7.98 -10.28 22.83
CA SER A 271 8.08 -11.73 22.92
C SER A 271 7.69 -12.23 24.29
N ALA A 272 6.96 -13.34 24.33
CA ALA A 272 6.73 -14.08 25.57
C ALA A 272 8.00 -14.78 26.04
N SER A 273 8.05 -15.10 27.34
CA SER A 273 9.15 -15.91 27.91
C SER A 273 9.23 -17.26 27.20
N GLY A 274 10.43 -17.65 26.76
CA GLY A 274 10.68 -18.89 26.03
C GLY A 274 10.37 -18.84 24.53
N SER A 275 9.89 -17.69 24.01
CA SER A 275 9.56 -17.51 22.58
C SER A 275 10.21 -16.25 22.02
N GLN A 276 11.43 -15.95 22.41
CA GLN A 276 12.07 -14.69 22.10
C GLN A 276 12.27 -14.48 20.58
N GLY A 277 11.80 -13.34 20.08
CA GLY A 277 12.14 -12.86 18.76
C GLY A 277 13.54 -12.26 18.71
N LEU A 278 14.13 -12.26 17.53
CA LEU A 278 15.49 -11.78 17.28
C LEU A 278 15.45 -10.53 16.39
N ILE A 279 16.38 -9.62 16.64
CA ILE A 279 16.61 -8.46 15.78
C ILE A 279 18.11 -8.28 15.53
N HIS A 280 18.44 -7.99 14.27
CA HIS A 280 19.74 -7.46 13.88
C HIS A 280 19.56 -6.08 13.29
N TRP A 281 20.33 -5.09 13.76
CA TRP A 281 20.26 -3.73 13.24
C TRP A 281 21.62 -3.19 12.88
N SER A 282 21.65 -2.36 11.82
CA SER A 282 22.88 -1.70 11.38
C SER A 282 22.59 -0.45 10.55
N GLY A 283 23.48 0.53 10.60
CA GLY A 283 23.50 1.67 9.70
C GLY A 283 22.34 2.68 9.84
N ASN A 284 21.56 2.62 10.91
CA ASN A 284 20.42 3.51 11.13
C ASN A 284 20.88 4.93 11.52
N THR A 285 20.05 5.92 11.22
CA THR A 285 20.19 7.31 11.68
C THR A 285 19.14 7.61 12.76
N TYR A 286 19.57 8.21 13.85
CA TYR A 286 18.73 8.61 14.97
C TYR A 286 18.82 10.12 15.17
N VAL A 287 17.71 10.83 15.02
CA VAL A 287 17.58 12.27 15.25
C VAL A 287 16.56 12.49 16.36
N ASN A 288 16.93 13.18 17.43
CA ASN A 288 16.07 13.34 18.62
C ASN A 288 15.46 11.99 19.08
N THR A 289 16.21 10.92 18.91
CA THR A 289 15.78 9.53 19.11
C THR A 289 16.91 8.78 19.78
N THR A 290 16.63 8.03 20.84
CA THR A 290 17.62 7.18 21.48
C THR A 290 17.60 5.78 20.88
N GLU A 291 18.77 5.28 20.49
CA GLU A 291 18.89 3.87 20.07
C GLU A 291 18.56 2.95 21.24
N PRO A 292 17.64 1.98 21.05
CA PRO A 292 17.31 1.04 22.12
C PRO A 292 18.51 0.17 22.51
N THR A 293 18.71 0.00 23.79
CA THR A 293 19.74 -0.90 24.35
C THR A 293 19.24 -2.33 24.58
N TRP A 294 17.95 -2.56 24.36
CA TRP A 294 17.34 -3.88 24.49
C TRP A 294 17.75 -4.80 23.34
N ALA A 295 18.12 -5.99 23.70
CA ALA A 295 18.64 -7.08 22.91
C ALA A 295 20.10 -6.86 22.44
N ALA A 296 20.90 -7.90 22.56
CA ALA A 296 22.13 -8.00 21.78
C ALA A 296 21.76 -7.98 20.30
N ASN A 297 22.59 -7.35 19.47
CA ASN A 297 22.44 -7.37 18.02
C ASN A 297 22.61 -8.82 17.54
N SER A 298 21.50 -9.52 17.37
CA SER A 298 21.44 -10.96 17.18
C SER A 298 21.74 -11.36 15.72
N SER A 299 22.26 -12.57 15.51
CA SER A 299 22.29 -13.13 14.17
C SER A 299 20.87 -13.53 13.76
N VAL A 300 20.43 -13.09 12.60
CA VAL A 300 19.15 -13.39 11.98
C VAL A 300 19.35 -13.97 10.58
N PHE A 301 18.26 -14.25 9.87
CA PHE A 301 18.33 -14.76 8.50
C PHE A 301 19.10 -13.82 7.55
N THR A 302 19.65 -14.39 6.47
CA THR A 302 20.22 -13.63 5.35
C THR A 302 19.21 -13.58 4.21
N PRO A 303 18.85 -12.40 3.69
CA PRO A 303 17.95 -12.29 2.54
C PRO A 303 18.50 -13.03 1.31
N PRO A 304 17.72 -13.90 0.65
CA PRO A 304 18.17 -14.67 -0.52
C PRO A 304 18.05 -13.89 -1.85
N TYR A 305 17.86 -12.59 -1.80
CA TYR A 305 17.72 -11.70 -2.94
C TYR A 305 18.72 -10.55 -2.87
N SER A 306 19.02 -9.96 -4.03
CA SER A 306 19.86 -8.75 -4.09
C SER A 306 19.06 -7.52 -3.67
N TYR A 307 19.70 -6.62 -2.92
CA TYR A 307 19.15 -5.33 -2.54
C TYR A 307 20.27 -4.30 -2.38
N THR A 308 19.92 -3.03 -2.40
CA THR A 308 20.87 -1.93 -2.22
C THR A 308 20.45 -1.08 -1.03
N LEU A 309 21.37 -0.85 -0.12
CA LEU A 309 21.16 0.06 1.00
C LEU A 309 21.56 1.47 0.61
N ALA A 310 20.60 2.38 0.58
CA ALA A 310 20.90 3.81 0.51
C ALA A 310 21.41 4.31 1.87
N ALA A 311 22.20 5.36 1.87
CA ALA A 311 22.68 5.99 3.12
C ALA A 311 21.49 6.48 3.95
N SER A 312 21.39 6.03 5.21
CA SER A 312 20.26 6.34 6.09
C SER A 312 20.02 7.83 6.26
N SER A 313 21.06 8.66 6.29
CA SER A 313 20.94 10.12 6.41
C SER A 313 20.16 10.80 5.29
N GLY A 314 20.08 10.19 4.10
CA GLY A 314 19.33 10.70 2.94
C GLY A 314 17.89 10.21 2.87
N ILE A 315 17.50 9.21 3.66
CA ILE A 315 16.20 8.51 3.51
C ILE A 315 15.03 9.45 3.73
N LYS A 316 15.07 10.33 4.73
CA LYS A 316 14.01 11.32 4.96
C LYS A 316 13.71 12.11 3.68
N SER A 317 14.71 12.73 3.06
CA SER A 317 14.51 13.53 1.85
C SER A 317 14.06 12.70 0.64
N THR A 318 14.50 11.46 0.56
CA THR A 318 14.14 10.54 -0.53
C THR A 318 12.66 10.15 -0.45
N VAL A 319 12.20 9.64 0.68
CA VAL A 319 10.82 9.11 0.79
C VAL A 319 9.77 10.22 0.97
N THR A 320 10.16 11.41 1.40
CA THR A 320 9.22 12.56 1.50
C THR A 320 9.18 13.43 0.24
N ASN A 321 9.88 13.06 -0.82
CA ASN A 321 9.81 13.76 -2.09
C ASN A 321 8.39 13.68 -2.67
N SER A 322 7.78 14.84 -2.97
CA SER A 322 6.38 14.92 -3.39
C SER A 322 6.08 14.33 -4.77
N SER A 323 7.11 14.06 -5.57
CA SER A 323 6.93 13.57 -6.95
C SER A 323 7.40 12.13 -7.16
N THR A 324 8.34 11.66 -6.33
CA THR A 324 9.01 10.36 -6.52
C THR A 324 9.15 9.59 -5.21
N GLY A 325 8.65 10.12 -4.13
CA GLY A 325 8.77 9.53 -2.79
C GLY A 325 7.69 8.48 -2.49
N ALA A 326 7.46 8.26 -1.22
CA ALA A 326 6.47 7.29 -0.74
C ALA A 326 5.04 7.83 -0.87
N GLY A 327 4.12 6.95 -1.27
CA GLY A 327 2.71 7.24 -1.44
C GLY A 327 2.24 7.22 -2.89
N ALA A 328 0.95 7.39 -3.09
CA ALA A 328 0.32 7.50 -4.40
C ALA A 328 0.58 8.89 -5.03
N HIS A 329 0.84 8.93 -6.32
CA HIS A 329 1.18 10.13 -7.11
C HIS A 329 0.26 10.34 -8.31
#